data_db3b19011304da7bfb8e7195de44ec4d
#
_entry.id   db3b19011304da7bfb8e7195de44ec4d
#
_cell.length_a   1.000
_cell.length_b   1.000
_cell.length_c   1.000
_cell.angle_alpha   90.00
_cell.angle_beta   90.00
_cell.angle_gamma   90.00
#
_symmetry.space_group_name_H-M   'P 1'
#
loop_
_entity.id
_entity.type
_entity.pdbx_description
1 polymer ?
#
loop_
_entity_poly.entity_id
_entity_poly.type
_entity_poly.pdbx_seq_one_letter_code
_entity_poly.pdbx_strand_id
1 'polypeptide(L)'
;MKRSLKYTKQPNRIDYGFLSILVALMLISFISIYSAFNLMTQSGPTILLQQVVWYALGFFVMAAIMFFGNDTIMQYIKKAYFFLMGCLVYLLLSKYCDALLGFNLPLANEVNGAYAWFQFPFGSFQPSEFMKIVLIIICADVINEHNSSRAMVTYTSDIELFKKILQWAAAPLLLILLQPDTGICLIIGISLVVMLMCSGIKKQWIIIGGGLILFVLFVFFYLFFFQYELLTRFIAS
;
A
#
# COMPACT_ATOMS: atom_id res chain seq x y z
N MET A 1 -28.46 15.04 -6.63
CA MET A 1 -28.93 14.05 -7.62
C MET A 1 -27.78 13.05 -7.83
N LYS A 2 -27.81 11.88 -7.18
CA LYS A 2 -26.74 10.86 -7.29
C LYS A 2 -26.83 10.24 -8.68
N ARG A 3 -25.94 10.62 -9.60
CA ARG A 3 -25.72 9.87 -10.84
C ARG A 3 -25.01 8.57 -10.45
N SER A 4 -25.76 7.48 -10.35
CA SER A 4 -25.17 6.15 -10.38
C SER A 4 -24.48 6.00 -11.74
N LEU A 5 -23.17 6.01 -11.76
CA LEU A 5 -22.41 5.56 -12.92
C LEU A 5 -22.83 4.10 -13.16
N LYS A 6 -23.71 3.87 -14.13
CA LYS A 6 -23.95 2.53 -14.66
C LYS A 6 -22.66 2.10 -15.33
N TYR A 7 -21.81 1.41 -14.60
CA TYR A 7 -20.73 0.64 -15.21
C TYR A 7 -21.41 -0.34 -16.17
N THR A 8 -21.22 -0.13 -17.46
CA THR A 8 -21.64 -1.11 -18.46
C THR A 8 -20.94 -2.42 -18.10
N LYS A 9 -21.75 -3.42 -17.75
CA LYS A 9 -21.28 -4.76 -17.40
C LYS A 9 -20.51 -5.31 -18.61
N GLN A 10 -19.20 -5.09 -18.64
CA GLN A 10 -18.34 -5.70 -19.65
C GLN A 10 -18.39 -7.21 -19.44
N PRO A 11 -18.50 -8.02 -20.50
CA PRO A 11 -18.44 -9.45 -20.35
C PRO A 11 -17.13 -9.81 -19.66
N ASN A 12 -17.21 -10.64 -18.61
CA ASN A 12 -16.05 -11.16 -17.87
C ASN A 12 -15.16 -11.96 -18.84
N ARG A 13 -14.26 -11.28 -19.54
CA ARG A 13 -13.24 -11.91 -20.36
C ARG A 13 -12.02 -12.10 -19.50
N ILE A 14 -11.66 -13.34 -19.25
CA ILE A 14 -10.40 -13.69 -18.58
C ILE A 14 -9.27 -13.32 -19.54
N ASP A 15 -8.36 -12.47 -19.06
CA ASP A 15 -7.11 -12.19 -19.75
C ASP A 15 -6.13 -13.33 -19.48
N TYR A 16 -6.04 -14.26 -20.43
CA TYR A 16 -5.15 -15.41 -20.32
C TYR A 16 -3.66 -15.00 -20.32
N GLY A 17 -3.31 -13.87 -20.95
CA GLY A 17 -1.95 -13.33 -20.91
C GLY A 17 -1.57 -12.91 -19.48
N PHE A 18 -2.43 -12.14 -18.82
CA PHE A 18 -2.24 -11.77 -17.42
C PHE A 18 -2.19 -13.00 -16.49
N LEU A 19 -3.12 -13.95 -16.68
CA LEU A 19 -3.14 -15.19 -15.89
C LEU A 19 -1.85 -16.01 -16.06
N SER A 20 -1.31 -16.09 -17.27
CA SER A 20 -0.05 -16.83 -17.54
C SER A 20 1.14 -16.18 -16.82
N ILE A 21 1.18 -14.85 -16.73
CA ILE A 21 2.22 -14.13 -15.97
C ILE A 21 2.11 -14.43 -14.47
N LEU A 22 0.90 -14.44 -13.91
CA LEU A 22 0.70 -14.81 -12.50
C LEU A 22 1.16 -16.24 -12.21
N VAL A 23 0.84 -17.19 -13.08
CA VAL A 23 1.29 -18.58 -12.94
C VAL A 23 2.82 -18.68 -13.06
N ALA A 24 3.45 -17.96 -13.98
CA ALA A 24 4.90 -17.93 -14.11
C ALA A 24 5.57 -17.37 -12.85
N LEU A 25 5.06 -16.26 -12.29
CA LEU A 25 5.56 -15.70 -11.02
C LEU A 25 5.38 -16.67 -9.85
N MET A 26 4.27 -17.41 -9.80
CA MET A 26 4.04 -18.45 -8.79
C MET A 26 5.09 -19.56 -8.90
N LEU A 27 5.40 -20.04 -10.11
CA LEU A 27 6.42 -21.06 -10.33
C LEU A 27 7.82 -20.57 -9.92
N ILE A 28 8.18 -19.34 -10.29
CA ILE A 28 9.45 -18.72 -9.87
C ILE A 28 9.53 -18.64 -8.35
N SER A 29 8.44 -18.25 -7.68
CA SER A 29 8.38 -18.21 -6.21
C SER A 29 8.65 -19.58 -5.58
N PHE A 30 8.02 -20.65 -6.08
CA PHE A 30 8.25 -21.99 -5.57
C PHE A 30 9.69 -22.47 -5.77
N ILE A 31 10.27 -22.20 -6.94
CA ILE A 31 11.67 -22.54 -7.24
C ILE A 31 12.61 -21.78 -6.30
N SER A 32 12.36 -20.49 -6.06
CA SER A 32 13.17 -19.66 -5.18
C SER A 32 13.14 -20.16 -3.72
N ILE A 33 11.94 -20.48 -3.20
CA ILE A 33 11.79 -21.03 -1.85
C ILE A 33 12.49 -22.39 -1.74
N TYR A 34 12.30 -23.28 -2.73
CA TYR A 34 12.94 -24.59 -2.75
C TYR A 34 14.47 -24.48 -2.76
N SER A 35 15.01 -23.57 -3.56
CA SER A 35 16.47 -23.34 -3.64
C SER A 35 17.05 -22.80 -2.31
N ALA A 36 16.25 -22.11 -1.51
CA ALA A 36 16.68 -21.52 -0.25
C ALA A 36 16.47 -22.43 0.98
N PHE A 37 15.95 -23.66 0.83
CA PHE A 37 15.61 -24.56 1.95
C PHE A 37 16.73 -24.72 2.97
N ASN A 38 17.97 -24.88 2.52
CA ASN A 38 19.13 -25.10 3.39
C ASN A 38 19.60 -23.85 4.14
N LEU A 39 19.10 -22.66 3.76
CA LEU A 39 19.45 -21.38 4.37
C LEU A 39 18.37 -20.89 5.38
N MET A 40 17.23 -21.59 5.43
CA MET A 40 16.10 -21.18 6.26
C MET A 40 16.19 -21.79 7.67
N THR A 41 15.86 -21.00 8.68
CA THR A 41 15.78 -21.43 10.10
C THR A 41 14.55 -22.29 10.37
N GLN A 42 13.49 -22.16 9.56
CA GLN A 42 12.29 -22.99 9.60
C GLN A 42 12.41 -24.16 8.60
N SER A 43 11.63 -25.23 8.83
CA SER A 43 11.59 -26.34 7.88
C SER A 43 11.06 -25.86 6.52
N GLY A 44 11.86 -26.00 5.46
CA GLY A 44 11.51 -25.61 4.10
C GLY A 44 10.15 -26.14 3.62
N PRO A 45 9.78 -27.42 3.89
CA PRO A 45 8.45 -27.94 3.56
C PRO A 45 7.29 -27.17 4.16
N THR A 46 7.41 -26.67 5.40
CA THR A 46 6.37 -25.86 6.06
C THR A 46 6.17 -24.54 5.35
N ILE A 47 7.25 -23.86 4.97
CA ILE A 47 7.19 -22.57 4.26
C ILE A 47 6.57 -22.77 2.86
N LEU A 48 6.94 -23.85 2.17
CA LEU A 48 6.36 -24.18 0.87
C LEU A 48 4.86 -24.45 0.96
N LEU A 49 4.42 -25.19 1.97
CA LEU A 49 2.99 -25.44 2.22
C LEU A 49 2.23 -24.14 2.52
N GLN A 50 2.78 -23.27 3.35
CA GLN A 50 2.21 -21.93 3.61
C GLN A 50 2.07 -21.14 2.31
N GLN A 51 3.08 -21.18 1.44
CA GLN A 51 3.03 -20.49 0.15
C GLN A 51 1.92 -21.01 -0.76
N VAL A 52 1.71 -22.34 -0.80
CA VAL A 52 0.59 -22.95 -1.54
C VAL A 52 -0.75 -22.44 -1.00
N VAL A 53 -0.91 -22.42 0.32
CA VAL A 53 -2.15 -21.94 0.96
C VAL A 53 -2.41 -20.47 0.62
N TRP A 54 -1.38 -19.62 0.66
CA TRP A 54 -1.52 -18.20 0.31
C TRP A 54 -1.88 -17.98 -1.16
N TYR A 55 -1.29 -18.75 -2.09
CA TYR A 55 -1.69 -18.69 -3.50
C TYR A 55 -3.11 -19.18 -3.73
N ALA A 56 -3.53 -20.27 -3.07
CA ALA A 56 -4.89 -20.78 -3.17
C ALA A 56 -5.90 -19.73 -2.66
N LEU A 57 -5.61 -19.08 -1.52
CA LEU A 57 -6.42 -18.00 -0.98
C LEU A 57 -6.46 -16.80 -1.94
N GLY A 58 -5.33 -16.41 -2.52
CA GLY A 58 -5.26 -15.32 -3.50
C GLY A 58 -6.11 -15.60 -4.75
N PHE A 59 -6.04 -16.79 -5.31
CA PHE A 59 -6.89 -17.20 -6.44
C PHE A 59 -8.37 -17.24 -6.06
N PHE A 60 -8.69 -17.70 -4.85
CA PHE A 60 -10.07 -17.67 -4.35
C PHE A 60 -10.62 -16.24 -4.25
N VAL A 61 -9.83 -15.31 -3.67
CA VAL A 61 -10.20 -13.90 -3.56
C VAL A 61 -10.36 -13.28 -4.95
N MET A 62 -9.45 -13.57 -5.88
CA MET A 62 -9.55 -13.09 -7.26
C MET A 62 -10.84 -13.58 -7.93
N ALA A 63 -11.17 -14.86 -7.80
CA ALA A 63 -12.41 -15.44 -8.34
C ALA A 63 -13.65 -14.79 -7.70
N ALA A 64 -13.64 -14.56 -6.38
CA ALA A 64 -14.72 -13.89 -5.67
C ALA A 64 -14.92 -12.44 -6.17
N ILE A 65 -13.83 -11.68 -6.36
CA ILE A 65 -13.88 -10.32 -6.91
C ILE A 65 -14.48 -10.33 -8.33
N MET A 66 -14.07 -11.27 -9.17
CA MET A 66 -14.64 -11.42 -10.53
C MET A 66 -16.12 -11.80 -10.51
N PHE A 67 -16.54 -12.61 -9.55
CA PHE A 67 -17.92 -13.06 -9.41
C PHE A 67 -18.85 -11.94 -8.90
N PHE A 68 -18.43 -11.24 -7.83
CA PHE A 68 -19.24 -10.16 -7.23
C PHE A 68 -19.22 -8.86 -8.02
N GLY A 69 -18.16 -8.63 -8.80
CA GLY A 69 -17.98 -7.44 -9.63
C GLY A 69 -17.52 -6.19 -8.87
N ASN A 70 -17.11 -5.20 -9.63
CA ASN A 70 -16.52 -3.96 -9.11
C ASN A 70 -17.47 -3.13 -8.26
N ASP A 71 -18.78 -3.13 -8.58
CA ASP A 71 -19.78 -2.33 -7.86
C ASP A 71 -19.90 -2.75 -6.39
N THR A 72 -19.83 -4.06 -6.13
CA THR A 72 -19.85 -4.61 -4.77
C THR A 72 -18.63 -4.20 -4.00
N ILE A 73 -17.43 -4.25 -4.63
CA ILE A 73 -16.17 -3.83 -3.99
C ILE A 73 -16.25 -2.36 -3.61
N MET A 74 -16.67 -1.50 -4.54
CA MET A 74 -16.78 -0.05 -4.29
C MET A 74 -17.77 0.28 -3.16
N GLN A 75 -18.82 -0.53 -2.99
CA GLN A 75 -19.77 -0.36 -1.89
C GLN A 75 -19.13 -0.61 -0.51
N TYR A 76 -18.20 -1.57 -0.41
CA TYR A 76 -17.58 -1.97 0.84
C TYR A 76 -16.19 -1.36 1.08
N ILE A 77 -15.59 -0.69 0.09
CA ILE A 77 -14.21 -0.19 0.17
C ILE A 77 -14.00 0.78 1.34
N LYS A 78 -14.95 1.68 1.61
CA LYS A 78 -14.88 2.62 2.74
C LYS A 78 -14.98 1.89 4.09
N LYS A 79 -15.75 0.82 4.19
CA LYS A 79 -15.83 -0.01 5.40
C LYS A 79 -14.51 -0.74 5.63
N ALA A 80 -13.90 -1.28 4.56
CA ALA A 80 -12.58 -1.89 4.61
C ALA A 80 -11.50 -0.90 5.06
N TYR A 81 -11.55 0.34 4.58
CA TYR A 81 -10.65 1.41 5.01
C TYR A 81 -10.72 1.63 6.53
N PHE A 82 -11.91 1.86 7.09
CA PHE A 82 -12.07 2.09 8.52
C PHE A 82 -11.72 0.86 9.36
N PHE A 83 -12.00 -0.34 8.88
CA PHE A 83 -11.57 -1.57 9.54
C PHE A 83 -10.03 -1.66 9.60
N LEU A 84 -9.34 -1.43 8.49
CA LEU A 84 -7.89 -1.44 8.44
C LEU A 84 -7.28 -0.32 9.27
N MET A 85 -7.90 0.88 9.30
CA MET A 85 -7.50 1.95 10.23
C MET A 85 -7.55 1.49 11.68
N GLY A 86 -8.62 0.79 12.09
CA GLY A 86 -8.73 0.19 13.42
C GLY A 86 -7.60 -0.83 13.70
N CYS A 87 -7.27 -1.66 12.71
CA CYS A 87 -6.13 -2.59 12.81
C CYS A 87 -4.79 -1.87 12.98
N LEU A 88 -4.53 -0.80 12.22
CA LEU A 88 -3.30 0.00 12.35
C LEU A 88 -3.21 0.67 13.72
N VAL A 89 -4.31 1.24 14.21
CA VAL A 89 -4.37 1.85 15.55
C VAL A 89 -4.12 0.79 16.63
N TYR A 90 -4.71 -0.40 16.52
CA TYR A 90 -4.51 -1.49 17.47
C TYR A 90 -3.02 -1.90 17.58
N LEU A 91 -2.36 -2.07 16.43
CA LEU A 91 -0.92 -2.41 16.39
C LEU A 91 -0.06 -1.29 16.99
N LEU A 92 -0.39 -0.04 16.70
CA LEU A 92 0.30 1.11 17.30
C LEU A 92 0.08 1.20 18.81
N LEU A 93 -1.13 0.91 19.30
CA LEU A 93 -1.40 0.81 20.74
C LEU A 93 -0.58 -0.28 21.40
N SER A 94 -0.41 -1.46 20.74
CA SER A 94 0.44 -2.53 21.28
C SER A 94 1.88 -2.05 21.46
N LYS A 95 2.45 -1.31 20.48
CA LYS A 95 3.77 -0.71 20.59
C LYS A 95 3.91 0.17 21.83
N TYR A 96 2.93 1.06 22.07
CA TYR A 96 2.97 1.94 23.24
C TYR A 96 2.70 1.21 24.57
N CYS A 97 1.83 0.19 24.56
CA CYS A 97 1.62 -0.65 25.73
C CYS A 97 2.89 -1.41 26.11
N ASP A 98 3.63 -1.93 25.14
CA ASP A 98 4.91 -2.58 25.40
C ASP A 98 5.95 -1.59 25.95
N ALA A 99 6.08 -0.45 25.33
CA ALA A 99 7.05 0.57 25.75
C ALA A 99 6.77 1.18 27.13
N LEU A 100 5.50 1.32 27.53
CA LEU A 100 5.10 2.01 28.77
C LEU A 100 4.75 1.04 29.90
N LEU A 101 4.18 -0.11 29.59
CA LEU A 101 3.59 -1.04 30.55
C LEU A 101 4.29 -2.43 30.56
N GLY A 102 5.18 -2.68 29.57
CA GLY A 102 5.94 -3.93 29.48
C GLY A 102 5.10 -5.14 29.06
N PHE A 103 3.94 -4.94 28.39
CA PHE A 103 3.15 -6.04 27.85
C PHE A 103 2.64 -5.75 26.46
N ASN A 104 2.56 -6.78 25.63
CA ASN A 104 2.02 -6.71 24.27
C ASN A 104 0.53 -7.05 24.25
N LEU A 105 -0.22 -6.40 23.36
CA LEU A 105 -1.59 -6.79 23.09
C LEU A 105 -1.64 -8.15 22.34
N PRO A 106 -2.72 -8.94 22.50
CA PRO A 106 -2.83 -10.23 21.83
C PRO A 106 -2.61 -10.12 20.31
N LEU A 107 -1.89 -11.08 19.73
CA LEU A 107 -1.55 -11.18 18.32
C LEU A 107 -0.68 -10.05 17.74
N ALA A 108 -0.25 -9.07 18.55
CA ALA A 108 0.48 -7.89 18.11
C ALA A 108 1.85 -7.81 18.80
N ASN A 109 2.76 -8.70 18.41
CA ASN A 109 4.14 -8.70 18.92
C ASN A 109 5.09 -7.97 17.97
N GLU A 110 6.21 -7.51 18.50
CA GLU A 110 7.29 -6.92 17.70
C GLU A 110 7.90 -7.97 16.76
N VAL A 111 8.08 -7.58 15.49
CA VAL A 111 8.78 -8.35 14.47
C VAL A 111 9.78 -7.46 13.76
N ASN A 112 11.05 -7.79 13.83
CA ASN A 112 12.14 -7.03 13.18
C ASN A 112 12.15 -5.52 13.52
N GLY A 113 11.84 -5.17 14.75
CA GLY A 113 11.82 -3.77 15.21
C GLY A 113 10.52 -3.01 14.89
N ALA A 114 9.48 -3.67 14.38
CA ALA A 114 8.23 -3.03 14.02
C ALA A 114 6.99 -3.77 14.54
N TYR A 115 5.97 -3.00 14.96
CA TYR A 115 4.64 -3.49 15.33
C TYR A 115 3.68 -3.34 14.14
N ALA A 116 3.95 -4.07 13.05
CA ALA A 116 3.21 -3.92 11.79
C ALA A 116 2.39 -5.16 11.42
N TRP A 117 2.49 -6.27 12.16
CA TRP A 117 1.88 -7.55 11.84
C TRP A 117 1.01 -8.10 12.95
N PHE A 118 -0.16 -8.61 12.59
CA PHE A 118 -0.89 -9.57 13.42
C PHE A 118 -0.28 -10.96 13.21
N GLN A 119 0.06 -11.63 14.31
CA GLN A 119 0.67 -12.95 14.28
C GLN A 119 -0.37 -14.03 14.60
N PHE A 120 -0.65 -14.88 13.64
CA PHE A 120 -1.53 -16.03 13.79
C PHE A 120 -0.73 -17.34 13.77
N PRO A 121 -1.23 -18.45 14.32
CA PRO A 121 -0.53 -19.75 14.31
C PRO A 121 -0.17 -20.26 12.91
N PHE A 122 -0.90 -19.82 11.87
CA PHE A 122 -0.75 -20.25 10.47
C PHE A 122 -0.18 -19.18 9.56
N GLY A 123 0.22 -18.03 10.10
CA GLY A 123 0.84 -16.95 9.30
C GLY A 123 0.64 -15.57 9.90
N SER A 124 1.21 -14.56 9.28
CA SER A 124 1.09 -13.16 9.68
C SER A 124 0.23 -12.36 8.71
N PHE A 125 -0.49 -11.36 9.24
CA PHE A 125 -1.31 -10.43 8.46
C PHE A 125 -0.82 -9.01 8.71
N GLN A 126 -0.45 -8.31 7.65
CA GLN A 126 0.00 -6.91 7.68
C GLN A 126 -1.09 -5.99 7.16
N PRO A 127 -1.78 -5.22 8.02
CA PRO A 127 -2.87 -4.34 7.59
C PRO A 127 -2.44 -3.25 6.59
N SER A 128 -1.20 -2.76 6.67
CA SER A 128 -0.66 -1.74 5.76
C SER A 128 -0.58 -2.22 4.30
N GLU A 129 -0.34 -3.52 4.06
CA GLU A 129 -0.37 -4.12 2.72
C GLU A 129 -1.76 -4.01 2.07
N PHE A 130 -2.80 -4.28 2.85
CA PHE A 130 -4.19 -4.15 2.39
C PHE A 130 -4.64 -2.71 2.34
N MET A 131 -4.20 -1.87 3.28
CA MET A 131 -4.47 -0.43 3.27
C MET A 131 -3.95 0.22 2.00
N LYS A 132 -2.79 -0.16 1.50
CA LYS A 132 -2.22 0.28 0.23
C LYS A 132 -3.22 0.10 -0.93
N ILE A 133 -3.82 -1.09 -1.04
CA ILE A 133 -4.78 -1.41 -2.10
C ILE A 133 -6.07 -0.59 -1.94
N VAL A 134 -6.62 -0.58 -0.73
CA VAL A 134 -7.86 0.13 -0.40
C VAL A 134 -7.71 1.63 -0.65
N LEU A 135 -6.57 2.21 -0.25
CA LEU A 135 -6.30 3.63 -0.42
C LEU A 135 -6.17 4.02 -1.90
N ILE A 136 -5.51 3.19 -2.72
CA ILE A 136 -5.39 3.40 -4.16
C ILE A 136 -6.78 3.42 -4.80
N ILE A 137 -7.67 2.48 -4.45
CA ILE A 137 -9.03 2.43 -4.98
C ILE A 137 -9.85 3.66 -4.57
N ILE A 138 -9.77 4.08 -3.31
CA ILE A 138 -10.46 5.29 -2.82
C ILE A 138 -9.93 6.53 -3.56
N CYS A 139 -8.62 6.69 -3.71
CA CYS A 139 -8.04 7.82 -4.41
C CYS A 139 -8.39 7.84 -5.90
N ALA A 140 -8.49 6.67 -6.54
CA ALA A 140 -8.97 6.56 -7.92
C ALA A 140 -10.43 7.03 -8.06
N ASP A 141 -11.31 6.67 -7.12
CA ASP A 141 -12.70 7.13 -7.08
C ASP A 141 -12.78 8.64 -6.87
N VAL A 142 -12.00 9.19 -5.94
CA VAL A 142 -11.88 10.65 -5.69
C VAL A 142 -11.42 11.40 -6.95
N ILE A 143 -10.42 10.88 -7.66
CA ILE A 143 -9.93 11.47 -8.91
C ILE A 143 -11.02 11.43 -9.98
N ASN A 144 -11.71 10.31 -10.12
CA ASN A 144 -12.78 10.14 -11.09
C ASN A 144 -13.96 11.09 -10.80
N GLU A 145 -14.41 11.20 -9.55
CA GLU A 145 -15.45 12.13 -9.12
C GLU A 145 -15.05 13.59 -9.38
N HIS A 146 -13.82 13.95 -9.02
CA HIS A 146 -13.27 15.28 -9.25
C HIS A 146 -13.22 15.62 -10.74
N ASN A 147 -12.70 14.72 -11.57
CA ASN A 147 -12.59 14.93 -13.02
C ASN A 147 -13.96 15.02 -13.72
N SER A 148 -14.95 14.31 -13.21
CA SER A 148 -16.31 14.34 -13.73
C SER A 148 -17.08 15.61 -13.37
N SER A 149 -16.72 16.26 -12.28
CA SER A 149 -17.39 17.46 -11.75
C SER A 149 -16.73 18.77 -12.17
N ARG A 150 -15.45 18.78 -12.55
CA ARG A 150 -14.74 20.00 -12.93
C ARG A 150 -15.05 20.42 -14.37
N ALA A 151 -15.30 21.72 -14.58
CA ALA A 151 -15.50 22.29 -15.92
C ALA A 151 -14.17 22.55 -16.64
N MET A 152 -13.14 22.96 -15.92
CA MET A 152 -11.80 23.28 -16.45
C MET A 152 -10.68 22.87 -15.50
N VAL A 153 -9.49 22.59 -16.04
CA VAL A 153 -8.28 22.34 -15.28
C VAL A 153 -7.65 23.67 -14.85
N THR A 154 -7.78 23.99 -13.57
CA THR A 154 -7.23 25.20 -12.95
C THR A 154 -6.33 24.83 -11.78
N TYR A 155 -5.43 25.73 -11.35
CA TYR A 155 -4.60 25.51 -10.16
C TYR A 155 -5.44 25.30 -8.90
N THR A 156 -6.52 26.05 -8.76
CA THR A 156 -7.45 25.90 -7.60
C THR A 156 -8.13 24.53 -7.60
N SER A 157 -8.55 24.03 -8.77
CA SER A 157 -9.11 22.70 -8.92
C SER A 157 -8.09 21.61 -8.57
N ASP A 158 -6.84 21.75 -9.01
CA ASP A 158 -5.79 20.77 -8.70
C ASP A 158 -5.48 20.74 -7.19
N ILE A 159 -5.41 21.92 -6.53
CA ILE A 159 -5.22 22.00 -5.07
C ILE A 159 -6.40 21.36 -4.32
N GLU A 160 -7.63 21.52 -4.80
CA GLU A 160 -8.80 20.85 -4.21
C GLU A 160 -8.68 19.32 -4.31
N LEU A 161 -8.23 18.82 -5.46
CA LEU A 161 -7.95 17.39 -5.64
C LEU A 161 -6.86 16.90 -4.66
N PHE A 162 -5.76 17.64 -4.52
CA PHE A 162 -4.69 17.29 -3.57
C PHE A 162 -5.20 17.23 -2.14
N LYS A 163 -6.03 18.20 -1.73
CA LYS A 163 -6.64 18.19 -0.39
C LYS A 163 -7.53 16.98 -0.17
N LYS A 164 -8.37 16.61 -1.14
CA LYS A 164 -9.24 15.42 -1.06
C LYS A 164 -8.44 14.13 -0.93
N ILE A 165 -7.36 13.97 -1.71
CA ILE A 165 -6.47 12.80 -1.62
C ILE A 165 -5.76 12.78 -0.26
N LEU A 166 -5.23 13.93 0.20
CA LEU A 166 -4.54 14.02 1.48
C LEU A 166 -5.47 13.69 2.66
N GLN A 167 -6.75 14.06 2.61
CA GLN A 167 -7.74 13.71 3.64
C GLN A 167 -7.88 12.20 3.85
N TRP A 168 -7.76 11.40 2.78
CA TRP A 168 -7.80 9.93 2.88
C TRP A 168 -6.42 9.34 3.21
N ALA A 169 -5.35 9.91 2.69
CA ALA A 169 -4.01 9.34 2.76
C ALA A 169 -3.25 9.71 4.03
N ALA A 170 -3.48 10.90 4.62
CA ALA A 170 -2.66 11.39 5.72
C ALA A 170 -2.72 10.50 6.96
N ALA A 171 -3.91 10.10 7.40
CA ALA A 171 -4.07 9.32 8.62
C ALA A 171 -3.41 7.93 8.51
N PRO A 172 -3.67 7.09 7.48
CA PRO A 172 -3.00 5.81 7.36
C PRO A 172 -1.48 5.94 7.18
N LEU A 173 -1.00 6.90 6.40
CA LEU A 173 0.43 7.13 6.23
C LEU A 173 1.12 7.48 7.55
N LEU A 174 0.53 8.35 8.36
CA LEU A 174 1.05 8.69 9.67
C LEU A 174 1.09 7.49 10.61
N LEU A 175 0.02 6.67 10.65
CA LEU A 175 -0.01 5.47 11.49
C LEU A 175 1.06 4.46 11.08
N ILE A 176 1.25 4.24 9.76
CA ILE A 176 2.25 3.33 9.24
C ILE A 176 3.68 3.83 9.53
N LEU A 177 3.94 5.14 9.39
CA LEU A 177 5.22 5.75 9.77
C LEU A 177 5.54 5.58 11.25
N LEU A 178 4.55 5.74 12.13
CA LEU A 178 4.71 5.55 13.57
C LEU A 178 4.98 4.08 13.96
N GLN A 179 4.64 3.12 13.09
CA GLN A 179 4.97 1.69 13.23
C GLN A 179 6.36 1.32 12.69
N PRO A 180 7.27 2.22 12.43
CA PRO A 180 8.45 2.33 11.58
C PRO A 180 8.46 1.48 10.30
N ASP A 181 7.32 1.40 9.61
CA ASP A 181 7.20 0.74 8.31
C ASP A 181 7.37 1.75 7.16
N THR A 182 8.60 2.26 7.01
CA THR A 182 8.94 3.28 6.01
C THR A 182 8.83 2.77 4.58
N GLY A 183 9.06 1.47 4.36
CA GLY A 183 8.98 0.84 3.04
C GLY A 183 7.58 0.92 2.43
N ILE A 184 6.56 0.55 3.21
CA ILE A 184 5.15 0.63 2.75
C ILE A 184 4.72 2.08 2.56
N CYS A 185 5.11 3.01 3.45
CA CYS A 185 4.85 4.43 3.27
C CYS A 185 5.40 4.97 1.95
N LEU A 186 6.61 4.60 1.58
CA LEU A 186 7.25 5.01 0.34
C LEU A 186 6.51 4.45 -0.87
N ILE A 187 6.12 3.18 -0.84
CA ILE A 187 5.34 2.55 -1.93
C ILE A 187 3.99 3.25 -2.10
N ILE A 188 3.26 3.52 -1.01
CA ILE A 188 2.00 4.25 -1.06
C ILE A 188 2.23 5.66 -1.61
N GLY A 189 3.23 6.38 -1.12
CA GLY A 189 3.56 7.73 -1.56
C GLY A 189 3.85 7.81 -3.06
N ILE A 190 4.70 6.93 -3.58
CA ILE A 190 5.00 6.83 -5.01
C ILE A 190 3.72 6.52 -5.81
N SER A 191 2.91 5.57 -5.34
CA SER A 191 1.66 5.20 -6.01
C SER A 191 0.71 6.39 -6.11
N LEU A 192 0.55 7.18 -5.04
CA LEU A 192 -0.29 8.39 -5.04
C LEU A 192 0.25 9.47 -5.98
N VAL A 193 1.57 9.67 -6.02
CA VAL A 193 2.21 10.61 -6.96
C VAL A 193 1.94 10.19 -8.40
N VAL A 194 2.13 8.91 -8.75
CA VAL A 194 1.85 8.39 -10.09
C VAL A 194 0.37 8.56 -10.44
N MET A 195 -0.55 8.28 -9.53
CA MET A 195 -1.98 8.49 -9.75
C MET A 195 -2.32 9.96 -10.01
N LEU A 196 -1.71 10.87 -9.26
CA LEU A 196 -1.86 12.32 -9.49
C LEU A 196 -1.32 12.75 -10.84
N MET A 197 -0.17 12.23 -11.27
CA MET A 197 0.36 12.49 -12.60
C MET A 197 -0.59 12.02 -13.72
N CYS A 198 -1.26 10.88 -13.51
CA CYS A 198 -2.24 10.34 -14.46
C CYS A 198 -3.62 11.00 -14.35
N SER A 199 -3.91 11.80 -13.32
CA SER A 199 -5.24 12.37 -13.05
C SER A 199 -5.61 13.53 -14.00
N GLY A 200 -4.68 13.99 -14.86
CA GLY A 200 -4.90 15.11 -15.77
C GLY A 200 -4.77 16.49 -15.09
N ILE A 201 -3.99 16.61 -14.01
CA ILE A 201 -3.58 17.89 -13.42
C ILE A 201 -2.69 18.70 -14.39
N LYS A 202 -2.48 19.97 -14.08
CA LYS A 202 -1.58 20.84 -14.87
C LYS A 202 -0.16 20.29 -14.88
N LYS A 203 0.46 20.26 -16.06
CA LYS A 203 1.84 19.77 -16.26
C LYS A 203 2.87 20.47 -15.36
N GLN A 204 2.60 21.72 -14.97
CA GLN A 204 3.48 22.47 -14.06
C GLN A 204 3.65 21.77 -12.70
N TRP A 205 2.61 21.12 -12.16
CA TRP A 205 2.71 20.35 -10.92
C TRP A 205 3.67 19.17 -11.05
N ILE A 206 3.65 18.50 -12.21
CA ILE A 206 4.55 17.38 -12.51
C ILE A 206 6.01 17.89 -12.60
N ILE A 207 6.22 19.04 -13.25
CA ILE A 207 7.56 19.65 -13.36
C ILE A 207 8.06 20.10 -11.98
N ILE A 208 7.22 20.75 -11.18
CA ILE A 208 7.58 21.19 -9.80
C ILE A 208 7.89 19.98 -8.92
N GLY A 209 7.02 18.96 -8.93
CA GLY A 209 7.22 17.73 -8.13
C GLY A 209 8.48 16.97 -8.57
N GLY A 210 8.68 16.78 -9.87
CA GLY A 210 9.88 16.15 -10.41
C GLY A 210 11.15 16.93 -10.10
N GLY A 211 11.11 18.26 -10.23
CA GLY A 211 12.22 19.15 -9.87
C GLY A 211 12.57 19.07 -8.37
N LEU A 212 11.55 19.00 -7.51
CA LEU A 212 11.76 18.85 -6.05
C LEU A 212 12.41 17.49 -5.72
N ILE A 213 11.95 16.40 -6.34
CA ILE A 213 12.57 15.08 -6.16
C ILE A 213 14.02 15.08 -6.62
N LEU A 214 14.31 15.64 -7.80
CA LEU A 214 15.67 15.75 -8.32
C LEU A 214 16.55 16.62 -7.42
N PHE A 215 16.01 17.70 -6.86
CA PHE A 215 16.73 18.55 -5.93
C PHE A 215 17.08 17.80 -4.63
N VAL A 216 16.11 17.07 -4.05
CA VAL A 216 16.34 16.25 -2.84
C VAL A 216 17.40 15.17 -3.10
N LEU A 217 17.32 14.47 -4.25
CA LEU A 217 18.33 13.49 -4.64
C LEU A 217 19.70 14.13 -4.83
N PHE A 218 19.77 15.30 -5.47
CA PHE A 218 21.00 16.04 -5.64
C PHE A 218 21.62 16.42 -4.30
N VAL A 219 20.84 16.97 -3.36
CA VAL A 219 21.31 17.31 -2.01
C VAL A 219 21.78 16.06 -1.27
N PHE A 220 21.02 14.94 -1.35
CA PHE A 220 21.41 13.67 -0.73
C PHE A 220 22.74 13.16 -1.27
N PHE A 221 22.93 13.10 -2.59
CA PHE A 221 24.17 12.67 -3.21
C PHE A 221 25.32 13.63 -2.92
N TYR A 222 25.06 14.95 -2.92
CA TYR A 222 26.06 15.94 -2.55
C TYR A 222 26.55 15.73 -1.11
N LEU A 223 25.64 15.57 -0.16
CA LEU A 223 26.00 15.28 1.24
C LEU A 223 26.71 13.94 1.37
N PHE A 224 26.28 12.92 0.66
CA PHE A 224 26.89 11.60 0.70
C PHE A 224 28.33 11.59 0.19
N PHE A 225 28.60 12.28 -0.92
CA PHE A 225 29.94 12.28 -1.51
C PHE A 225 30.90 13.34 -0.92
N PHE A 226 30.39 14.49 -0.50
CA PHE A 226 31.22 15.61 -0.09
C PHE A 226 31.14 15.96 1.41
N GLN A 227 30.08 15.54 2.10
CA GLN A 227 29.80 15.92 3.49
C GLN A 227 29.28 14.73 4.31
N TYR A 228 29.92 13.58 4.16
CA TYR A 228 29.48 12.31 4.80
C TYR A 228 29.31 12.43 6.33
N GLU A 229 30.17 13.19 7.01
CA GLU A 229 30.07 13.42 8.46
C GLU A 229 28.79 14.18 8.87
N LEU A 230 28.32 15.13 8.03
CA LEU A 230 27.06 15.82 8.28
C LEU A 230 25.86 14.87 8.08
N LEU A 231 25.91 14.02 7.06
CA LEU A 231 24.86 13.04 6.78
C LEU A 231 24.75 12.03 7.93
N THR A 232 25.84 11.51 8.45
CA THR A 232 25.84 10.56 9.57
C THR A 232 25.33 11.17 10.86
N ARG A 233 25.65 12.43 11.16
CA ARG A 233 25.07 13.16 12.31
C ARG A 233 23.57 13.35 12.19
N PHE A 234 23.08 13.61 10.99
CA PHE A 234 21.63 13.81 10.72
C PHE A 234 20.81 12.52 10.82
N ILE A 235 21.41 11.37 10.46
CA ILE A 235 20.76 10.05 10.53
C ILE A 235 20.82 9.46 11.96
N ALA A 236 21.84 9.86 12.75
CA ALA A 236 22.05 9.35 14.11
C ALA A 236 21.32 10.16 15.21
N SER A 237 20.71 11.30 14.87
CA SER A 237 19.87 12.12 15.75
C SER A 237 18.39 11.72 15.66
#